data_36c319fd1d0c93567b4cd2ae883417d6
#
_entry.id   36c319fd1d0c93567b4cd2ae883417d6
#
_cell.length_a   1.000
_cell.length_b   1.000
_cell.length_c   1.000
_cell.angle_alpha   90.00
_cell.angle_beta   90.00
_cell.angle_gamma   90.00
#
_symmetry.space_group_name_H-M   'P 1'
#
loop_
_entity.id
_entity.type
_entity.pdbx_description
1 polymer ?
#
loop_
_entity_poly.entity_id
_entity_poly.type
_entity_poly.pdbx_seq_one_letter_code
_entity_poly.pdbx_strand_id
1 'polypeptide(L)'
;KKTYGQRFIHIGNDGDVGQIRGLPLNQIYRNAKIAVGDTLNLDFSYPYYYSDRLFEQPGRGAFQIFPNIKGVEDQYEDGKEIVLYEHGNLDDLKEKIDYYLTHDEEREAIRHAGFLRTKRDHTYVTRWQTILNTVFENEV
;
A
#
# COMPACT_ATOMS: atom_id res chain seq x y z
N LYS A 1 10.68 14.71 2.97
CA LYS A 1 12.14 14.99 2.92
C LYS A 1 12.56 16.00 3.98
N LYS A 2 11.85 17.12 4.13
CA LYS A 2 12.17 18.10 5.18
C LYS A 2 12.17 17.51 6.59
N THR A 3 11.25 16.60 6.89
CA THR A 3 11.07 16.00 8.21
C THR A 3 12.05 14.84 8.47
N TYR A 4 12.25 13.95 7.51
CA TYR A 4 12.99 12.69 7.69
C TYR A 4 14.38 12.68 7.03
N GLY A 5 14.75 13.71 6.25
CA GLY A 5 16.05 13.85 5.62
C GLY A 5 16.45 12.65 4.76
N GLN A 6 17.66 12.13 4.97
CA GLN A 6 18.20 10.98 4.23
C GLN A 6 17.51 9.64 4.57
N ARG A 7 16.70 9.58 5.62
CA ARG A 7 15.89 8.39 5.94
C ARG A 7 14.68 8.21 5.02
N PHE A 8 14.35 9.22 4.21
CA PHE A 8 13.26 9.18 3.24
C PHE A 8 13.83 9.09 1.83
N ILE A 9 13.44 8.06 1.09
CA ILE A 9 13.84 7.84 -0.30
C ILE A 9 12.59 7.92 -1.17
N HIS A 10 12.61 8.82 -2.14
CA HIS A 10 11.59 8.90 -3.18
C HIS A 10 12.11 8.19 -4.44
N ILE A 11 11.37 7.16 -4.89
CA ILE A 11 11.70 6.36 -6.08
C ILE A 11 10.72 6.74 -7.20
N GLY A 12 11.22 7.13 -8.35
CA GLY A 12 10.42 7.52 -9.49
C GLY A 12 11.13 8.54 -10.38
N ASN A 13 10.43 9.04 -11.40
CA ASN A 13 11.02 9.97 -12.38
C ASN A 13 11.60 11.23 -11.75
N ASP A 14 10.91 11.80 -10.76
CA ASP A 14 11.32 13.00 -10.04
C ASP A 14 11.89 12.69 -8.65
N GLY A 15 12.27 11.43 -8.42
CA GLY A 15 12.74 10.94 -7.14
C GLY A 15 14.25 11.07 -6.95
N ASP A 16 14.70 10.69 -5.74
CA ASP A 16 16.14 10.62 -5.39
C ASP A 16 16.86 9.53 -6.17
N VAL A 17 16.11 8.50 -6.51
CA VAL A 17 16.55 7.35 -7.29
C VAL A 17 15.57 7.20 -8.44
N GLY A 18 16.04 7.05 -9.65
CA GLY A 18 15.22 6.87 -10.84
C GLY A 18 14.25 5.70 -10.74
N GLN A 19 13.56 5.37 -11.81
CA GLN A 19 12.64 4.23 -11.82
C GLN A 19 13.36 2.91 -11.52
N ILE A 20 12.88 2.20 -10.50
CA ILE A 20 13.34 0.87 -10.13
C ILE A 20 12.17 -0.11 -10.30
N ARG A 21 12.42 -1.26 -10.91
CA ARG A 21 11.42 -2.30 -11.19
C ARG A 21 11.97 -3.69 -10.85
N GLY A 22 11.07 -4.69 -10.81
CA GLY A 22 11.44 -6.10 -10.64
C GLY A 22 12.05 -6.42 -9.28
N LEU A 23 13.03 -7.32 -9.26
CA LEU A 23 13.66 -7.81 -8.03
C LEU A 23 14.31 -6.73 -7.17
N PRO A 24 15.02 -5.73 -7.72
CA PRO A 24 15.58 -4.64 -6.90
C PRO A 24 14.49 -3.86 -6.14
N LEU A 25 13.35 -3.61 -6.76
CA LEU A 25 12.22 -2.94 -6.09
C LEU A 25 11.66 -3.79 -4.94
N ASN A 26 11.57 -5.12 -5.13
CA ASN A 26 11.14 -6.03 -4.07
C ASN A 26 12.07 -5.97 -2.86
N GLN A 27 13.39 -5.91 -3.09
CA GLN A 27 14.38 -5.79 -2.01
C GLN A 27 14.23 -4.47 -1.26
N ILE A 28 13.97 -3.37 -1.97
CA ILE A 28 13.74 -2.06 -1.33
C ILE A 28 12.51 -2.13 -0.42
N TYR A 29 11.38 -2.64 -0.89
CA TYR A 29 10.17 -2.74 -0.08
C TYR A 29 10.35 -3.64 1.15
N ARG A 30 11.08 -4.76 1.02
CA ARG A 30 11.36 -5.65 2.15
C ARG A 30 12.28 -5.04 3.20
N ASN A 31 13.22 -4.20 2.78
CA ASN A 31 14.21 -3.60 3.66
C ASN A 31 13.77 -2.24 4.21
N ALA A 32 12.79 -1.59 3.61
CA ALA A 32 12.22 -0.36 4.15
C ALA A 32 11.39 -0.66 5.40
N LYS A 33 11.55 0.15 6.44
CA LYS A 33 10.68 0.04 7.63
C LYS A 33 9.23 0.36 7.25
N ILE A 34 9.02 1.40 6.47
CA ILE A 34 7.70 1.90 6.09
C ILE A 34 7.71 2.24 4.59
N ALA A 35 6.68 1.81 3.89
CA ALA A 35 6.35 2.28 2.56
C ALA A 35 5.08 3.14 2.63
N VAL A 36 5.17 4.36 2.13
CA VAL A 36 4.00 5.22 2.02
C VAL A 36 3.39 5.02 0.64
N GLY A 37 2.16 4.59 0.60
CA GLY A 37 1.37 4.54 -0.61
C GLY A 37 0.71 5.89 -0.89
N ASP A 38 0.36 6.11 -2.15
CA ASP A 38 -0.31 7.32 -2.58
C ASP A 38 -1.27 7.00 -3.74
N THR A 39 -2.22 7.90 -3.94
CA THR A 39 -3.08 7.94 -5.11
C THR A 39 -2.79 9.20 -5.92
N LEU A 40 -2.77 9.07 -7.23
CA LEU A 40 -2.58 10.22 -8.12
C LEU A 40 -3.83 11.11 -8.21
N ASN A 41 -4.93 10.71 -7.59
CA ASN A 41 -6.15 11.49 -7.54
C ASN A 41 -6.07 12.53 -6.43
N LEU A 42 -5.70 13.74 -6.80
CA LEU A 42 -5.70 14.90 -5.91
C LEU A 42 -7.08 15.54 -5.75
N ASP A 43 -8.04 15.14 -6.60
CA ASP A 43 -9.42 15.59 -6.58
C ASP A 43 -10.30 14.51 -5.92
N PHE A 44 -10.97 14.85 -4.84
CA PHE A 44 -11.90 13.97 -4.12
C PHE A 44 -13.17 13.60 -4.91
N SER A 45 -13.26 13.98 -6.20
CA SER A 45 -14.37 13.65 -7.09
C SER A 45 -14.46 12.15 -7.45
N TYR A 46 -13.38 11.37 -7.24
CA TYR A 46 -13.33 9.93 -7.52
C TYR A 46 -13.19 9.11 -6.23
N PRO A 47 -14.26 8.91 -5.47
CA PRO A 47 -14.19 8.36 -4.11
C PRO A 47 -13.68 6.92 -4.03
N TYR A 48 -13.71 6.16 -5.12
CA TYR A 48 -13.24 4.76 -5.16
C TYR A 48 -11.93 4.57 -5.94
N TYR A 49 -11.23 5.65 -6.25
CA TYR A 49 -9.99 5.54 -7.00
C TYR A 49 -8.80 5.36 -6.06
N TYR A 50 -8.17 4.22 -6.15
CA TYR A 50 -6.87 3.94 -5.54
C TYR A 50 -5.93 3.28 -6.55
N SER A 51 -4.63 3.54 -6.41
CA SER A 51 -3.63 3.04 -7.33
C SER A 51 -3.28 1.57 -7.06
N ASP A 52 -2.69 0.89 -8.05
CA ASP A 52 -2.17 -0.49 -7.91
C ASP A 52 -1.17 -0.65 -6.77
N ARG A 53 -0.55 0.44 -6.31
CA ARG A 53 0.37 0.44 -5.15
C ARG A 53 -0.27 -0.09 -3.88
N LEU A 54 -1.60 0.02 -3.74
CA LEU A 54 -2.35 -0.57 -2.64
C LEU A 54 -2.07 -2.09 -2.53
N PHE A 55 -1.93 -2.78 -3.66
CA PHE A 55 -1.69 -4.22 -3.72
C PHE A 55 -0.21 -4.57 -3.95
N GLU A 56 0.50 -3.77 -4.73
CA GLU A 56 1.89 -4.03 -5.09
C GLU A 56 2.83 -3.95 -3.88
N GLN A 57 2.66 -2.96 -3.02
CA GLN A 57 3.57 -2.76 -1.88
C GLN A 57 3.47 -3.91 -0.87
N PRO A 58 2.29 -4.27 -0.31
CA PRO A 58 2.19 -5.41 0.58
C PRO A 58 2.51 -6.73 -0.11
N GLY A 59 2.12 -6.92 -1.38
CA GLY A 59 2.47 -8.10 -2.17
C GLY A 59 3.97 -8.29 -2.39
N ARG A 60 4.77 -7.24 -2.27
CA ARG A 60 6.24 -7.26 -2.29
C ARG A 60 6.86 -7.34 -0.90
N GLY A 61 6.04 -7.41 0.15
CA GLY A 61 6.46 -7.53 1.55
C GLY A 61 6.76 -6.19 2.23
N ALA A 62 6.14 -5.10 1.80
CA ALA A 62 6.23 -3.82 2.49
C ALA A 62 5.25 -3.75 3.68
N PHE A 63 5.65 -3.05 4.74
CA PHE A 63 4.68 -2.43 5.64
C PHE A 63 4.19 -1.14 5.00
N GLN A 64 2.88 -1.03 4.79
CA GLN A 64 2.29 0.07 4.05
C GLN A 64 1.45 0.98 4.93
N ILE A 65 1.67 2.30 4.79
CA ILE A 65 0.73 3.34 5.22
C ILE A 65 0.09 3.92 3.96
N PHE A 66 -1.24 3.92 3.87
CA PHE A 66 -2.00 4.31 2.67
C PHE A 66 -3.11 5.30 3.02
N PRO A 67 -3.49 6.22 2.10
CA PRO A 67 -4.61 7.11 2.37
C PRO A 67 -5.93 6.33 2.50
N ASN A 68 -6.74 6.72 3.49
CA ASN A 68 -8.08 6.18 3.67
C ASN A 68 -9.00 6.70 2.55
N ILE A 69 -9.22 5.85 1.56
CA ILE A 69 -10.05 6.10 0.39
C ILE A 69 -11.17 5.07 0.42
N LYS A 70 -12.39 5.49 0.14
CA LYS A 70 -13.56 4.62 0.15
C LYS A 70 -13.35 3.37 -0.73
N GLY A 71 -13.59 2.19 -0.15
CA GLY A 71 -13.39 0.88 -0.75
C GLY A 71 -12.05 0.24 -0.41
N VAL A 72 -11.11 0.95 0.23
CA VAL A 72 -9.86 0.35 0.73
C VAL A 72 -10.14 -0.56 1.91
N GLU A 73 -11.12 -0.21 2.73
CA GLU A 73 -11.62 -1.00 3.86
C GLU A 73 -12.20 -2.37 3.47
N ASP A 74 -12.64 -2.52 2.22
CA ASP A 74 -13.07 -3.81 1.67
C ASP A 74 -11.88 -4.70 1.26
N GLN A 75 -10.73 -4.11 1.05
CA GLN A 75 -9.53 -4.79 0.57
C GLN A 75 -8.63 -5.25 1.72
N TYR A 76 -8.45 -4.41 2.73
CA TYR A 76 -7.57 -4.65 3.87
C TYR A 76 -8.18 -4.14 5.18
N GLU A 77 -7.91 -4.83 6.28
CA GLU A 77 -8.30 -4.39 7.61
C GLU A 77 -7.27 -3.39 8.17
N ASP A 78 -7.74 -2.15 8.48
CA ASP A 78 -6.89 -1.10 9.06
C ASP A 78 -6.34 -1.51 10.44
N GLY A 79 -5.08 -1.20 10.67
CA GLY A 79 -4.35 -1.54 11.89
C GLY A 79 -3.98 -3.02 12.03
N LYS A 80 -4.39 -3.89 11.07
CA LYS A 80 -4.05 -5.32 11.08
C LYS A 80 -3.34 -5.81 9.82
N GLU A 81 -3.76 -5.36 8.64
CA GLU A 81 -3.22 -5.77 7.35
C GLU A 81 -2.59 -4.60 6.58
N ILE A 82 -2.98 -3.39 6.93
CA ILE A 82 -2.51 -2.11 6.42
C ILE A 82 -2.67 -1.05 7.51
N VAL A 83 -2.05 0.10 7.35
CA VAL A 83 -2.31 1.29 8.17
C VAL A 83 -2.88 2.38 7.28
N LEU A 84 -4.05 2.90 7.64
CA LEU A 84 -4.70 3.96 6.90
C LEU A 84 -4.52 5.30 7.61
N TYR A 85 -4.23 6.35 6.83
CA TYR A 85 -4.23 7.72 7.33
C TYR A 85 -5.35 8.52 6.66
N GLU A 86 -5.85 9.54 7.33
CA GLU A 86 -6.91 10.40 6.79
C GLU A 86 -6.42 11.08 5.50
N HIS A 87 -7.13 10.83 4.39
CA HIS A 87 -6.74 11.32 3.08
C HIS A 87 -6.59 12.85 3.07
N GLY A 88 -5.41 13.34 2.66
CA GLY A 88 -5.04 14.75 2.65
C GLY A 88 -4.52 15.29 3.99
N ASN A 89 -4.61 14.53 5.08
CA ASN A 89 -4.09 14.93 6.40
C ASN A 89 -2.65 14.48 6.58
N LEU A 90 -1.70 15.37 6.30
CA LEU A 90 -0.26 15.09 6.43
C LEU A 90 0.21 15.00 7.88
N ASP A 91 -0.50 15.59 8.82
CA ASP A 91 -0.18 15.50 10.25
C ASP A 91 -0.51 14.11 10.78
N ASP A 92 -1.68 13.55 10.41
CA ASP A 92 -2.05 12.17 10.72
C ASP A 92 -1.06 11.16 10.08
N LEU A 93 -0.69 11.38 8.81
CA LEU A 93 0.35 10.55 8.16
C LEU A 93 1.67 10.60 8.93
N LYS A 94 2.09 11.80 9.37
CA LYS A 94 3.33 11.96 10.12
C LYS A 94 3.27 11.27 11.46
N GLU A 95 2.17 11.39 12.20
CA GLU A 95 1.97 10.72 13.49
C GLU A 95 2.09 9.19 13.35
N LYS A 96 1.44 8.62 12.35
CA LYS A 96 1.52 7.17 12.05
C LYS A 96 2.94 6.73 11.68
N ILE A 97 3.64 7.50 10.85
CA ILE A 97 5.04 7.21 10.52
C ILE A 97 5.90 7.21 11.80
N ASP A 98 5.82 8.26 12.61
CA ASP A 98 6.63 8.39 13.83
C ASP A 98 6.33 7.26 14.82
N TYR A 99 5.06 6.86 14.97
CA TYR A 99 4.65 5.72 15.78
C TYR A 99 5.29 4.40 15.31
N TYR A 100 5.08 4.04 14.05
CA TYR A 100 5.55 2.75 13.52
C TYR A 100 7.07 2.70 13.26
N LEU A 101 7.78 3.81 13.29
CA LEU A 101 9.25 3.81 13.29
C LEU A 101 9.84 3.22 14.59
N THR A 102 9.07 3.24 15.69
CA THR A 102 9.50 2.79 17.03
C THR A 102 8.76 1.53 17.53
N HIS A 103 7.69 1.11 16.85
CA HIS A 103 6.88 -0.06 17.20
C HIS A 103 7.15 -1.21 16.22
N ASP A 104 8.36 -1.76 16.30
CA ASP A 104 8.87 -2.74 15.35
C ASP A 104 8.04 -4.03 15.31
N GLU A 105 7.64 -4.57 16.48
CA GLU A 105 6.88 -5.84 16.55
C GLU A 105 5.50 -5.71 15.91
N GLU A 106 4.77 -4.67 16.25
CA GLU A 106 3.44 -4.40 15.70
C GLU A 106 3.52 -4.15 14.18
N ARG A 107 4.50 -3.34 13.75
CA ARG A 107 4.74 -3.08 12.33
C ARG A 107 5.01 -4.35 11.54
N GLU A 108 5.86 -5.27 12.05
CA GLU A 108 6.17 -6.53 11.37
C GLU A 108 4.97 -7.50 11.37
N ALA A 109 4.14 -7.50 12.40
CA ALA A 109 2.89 -8.27 12.41
C ALA A 109 1.93 -7.80 11.32
N ILE A 110 1.70 -6.49 11.20
CA ILE A 110 0.86 -5.89 10.15
C ILE A 110 1.46 -6.16 8.76
N ARG A 111 2.76 -5.97 8.58
CA ARG A 111 3.47 -6.28 7.34
C ARG A 111 3.20 -7.70 6.87
N HIS A 112 3.35 -8.67 7.77
CA HIS A 112 3.17 -10.07 7.45
C HIS A 112 1.71 -10.39 7.11
N ALA A 113 0.75 -9.86 7.89
CA ALA A 113 -0.67 -10.05 7.63
C ALA A 113 -1.10 -9.46 6.27
N GLY A 114 -0.67 -8.23 5.95
CA GLY A 114 -0.92 -7.59 4.66
C GLY A 114 -0.34 -8.36 3.47
N PHE A 115 0.87 -8.92 3.61
CA PHE A 115 1.46 -9.79 2.60
C PHE A 115 0.61 -11.05 2.37
N LEU A 116 0.19 -11.72 3.43
CA LEU A 116 -0.64 -12.94 3.33
C LEU A 116 -2.01 -12.62 2.73
N ARG A 117 -2.64 -11.51 3.13
CA ARG A 117 -3.91 -11.04 2.55
C ARG A 117 -3.77 -10.80 1.05
N THR A 118 -2.74 -10.08 0.62
CA THR A 118 -2.49 -9.80 -0.79
C THR A 118 -2.29 -11.08 -1.59
N LYS A 119 -1.49 -11.99 -1.06
CA LYS A 119 -1.20 -13.27 -1.72
C LYS A 119 -2.44 -14.15 -1.88
N ARG A 120 -3.34 -14.11 -0.91
CA ARG A 120 -4.59 -14.90 -0.92
C ARG A 120 -5.63 -14.31 -1.87
N ASP A 121 -5.88 -13.00 -1.78
CA ASP A 121 -7.10 -12.38 -2.34
C ASP A 121 -6.82 -11.42 -3.50
N HIS A 122 -5.59 -10.91 -3.64
CA HIS A 122 -5.31 -9.80 -4.56
C HIS A 122 -4.31 -10.12 -5.66
N THR A 123 -4.13 -11.40 -5.98
CA THR A 123 -3.32 -11.78 -7.13
C THR A 123 -4.08 -11.57 -8.45
N TYR A 124 -3.38 -11.40 -9.55
CA TYR A 124 -4.02 -11.34 -10.87
C TYR A 124 -4.83 -12.62 -11.17
N VAL A 125 -4.36 -13.79 -10.73
CA VAL A 125 -5.08 -15.06 -10.90
C VAL A 125 -6.43 -14.99 -10.19
N THR A 126 -6.47 -14.59 -8.93
CA THR A 126 -7.70 -14.47 -8.15
C THR A 126 -8.67 -13.46 -8.79
N ARG A 127 -8.16 -12.32 -9.25
CA ARG A 127 -8.98 -11.29 -9.89
C ARG A 127 -9.55 -11.75 -11.22
N TRP A 128 -8.76 -12.45 -12.04
CA TRP A 128 -9.25 -13.03 -13.29
C TRP A 128 -10.32 -14.09 -13.05
N GLN A 129 -10.17 -14.94 -12.05
CA GLN A 129 -11.20 -15.90 -11.67
C GLN A 129 -12.51 -15.21 -11.30
N THR A 130 -12.44 -14.14 -10.49
CA THR A 130 -13.62 -13.34 -10.12
C THR A 130 -14.30 -12.74 -11.35
N ILE A 131 -13.54 -12.14 -12.27
CA ILE A 131 -14.07 -11.56 -13.50
C ILE A 131 -14.76 -12.63 -14.35
N LEU A 132 -14.09 -13.77 -14.59
CA LEU A 132 -14.61 -14.85 -15.41
C LEU A 132 -15.90 -15.44 -14.80
N ASN A 133 -15.92 -15.70 -13.50
CA ASN A 133 -17.11 -16.19 -12.81
C ASN A 133 -18.28 -15.19 -12.94
N THR A 134 -18.01 -13.89 -12.72
CA THR A 134 -19.05 -12.86 -12.84
C THR A 134 -19.63 -12.76 -14.25
N VAL A 135 -18.79 -12.93 -15.29
CA VAL A 135 -19.21 -12.82 -16.69
C VAL A 135 -19.97 -14.08 -17.12
N PHE A 136 -19.45 -15.27 -16.78
CA PHE A 136 -20.02 -16.53 -17.30
C PHE A 136 -21.09 -17.15 -16.41
N GLU A 137 -21.15 -16.86 -15.10
CA GLU A 137 -22.24 -17.31 -14.21
C GLU A 137 -23.57 -16.56 -14.47
N ASN A 138 -23.52 -15.41 -15.14
CA ASN A 138 -24.74 -14.67 -15.52
C ASN A 138 -25.29 -15.07 -16.91
N GLU A 139 -24.70 -16.07 -17.57
CA GLU A 139 -25.16 -16.59 -18.88
C GLU A 139 -26.00 -17.89 -18.77
N VAL A 140 -26.44 -18.29 -17.55
CA VAL A 140 -27.28 -19.48 -17.36
C VAL A 140 -28.68 -19.11 -16.89
#